data_a740b677a86f574d0997ee1a489c8ef7
#
_entry.id   a740b677a86f574d0997ee1a489c8ef7
#
_cell.length_a   1.000
_cell.length_b   1.000
_cell.length_c   1.000
_cell.angle_alpha   90.00
_cell.angle_beta   90.00
_cell.angle_gamma   90.00
#
_symmetry.space_group_name_H-M   'P 1'
#
loop_
_entity.id
_entity.type
_entity.pdbx_description
1 polymer ?
#
loop_
_entity_poly.entity_id
_entity_poly.type
_entity_poly.pdbx_seq_one_letter_code
_entity_poly.pdbx_strand_id
1 'polypeptide(L)'
;MLTYGITPPKAKNAEERILEIAEKQIDRIKGLDADALIIYDIQDESDRISDSRPYPFLPTLDPKVYSDVYLKDLTLPKILFRSVGNYSPELLQAELNEACNNQNYVFVGASSQNQKVQLTLDDAYQLCQNANRNIRLGGIMIPERHQKKSDEHIRVKNKINNGCEFFISQAVYHSEASKNFLSDYYYLFETISEKMRPIIFTLTLCGSPKTLEFLKWLGVSVPKWVENELLNSKNILEKSFDVSYQIYKELHEFAMDKNIPVGFNIESVSINKEEIEASVELFEKVSKDYRIAQPKHSSILADTASV
;
A
#
# COMPACT_ATOMS: atom_id res chain seq x y z
N MET A 1 12.35 1.15 -4.35
CA MET A 1 11.15 1.47 -5.13
C MET A 1 10.30 2.50 -4.40
N LEU A 2 9.88 3.55 -5.09
CA LEU A 2 9.00 4.58 -4.56
C LEU A 2 7.66 4.56 -5.29
N THR A 3 6.56 4.51 -4.55
CA THR A 3 5.21 4.50 -5.11
C THR A 3 4.37 5.60 -4.51
N TYR A 4 3.38 6.07 -5.27
CA TYR A 4 2.35 6.96 -4.77
C TYR A 4 1.01 6.25 -4.80
N GLY A 5 0.22 6.37 -3.73
CA GLY A 5 -1.05 5.69 -3.58
C GLY A 5 -2.24 6.64 -3.78
N ILE A 6 -3.23 6.20 -4.55
CA ILE A 6 -4.49 6.90 -4.73
C ILE A 6 -5.69 5.98 -4.57
N THR A 7 -6.81 6.57 -4.17
CA THR A 7 -8.12 5.93 -4.18
C THR A 7 -8.92 6.48 -5.36
N PRO A 8 -9.59 5.61 -6.14
CA PRO A 8 -10.49 6.04 -7.19
C PRO A 8 -11.62 6.97 -6.67
N PRO A 9 -12.19 7.83 -7.50
CA PRO A 9 -13.35 8.62 -7.15
C PRO A 9 -14.54 7.76 -6.71
N LYS A 10 -15.48 8.36 -5.99
CA LYS A 10 -16.70 7.69 -5.55
C LYS A 10 -17.58 7.31 -6.75
N ALA A 11 -18.05 6.07 -6.76
CA ALA A 11 -18.85 5.52 -7.87
C ALA A 11 -20.15 6.32 -8.16
N LYS A 12 -20.69 7.01 -7.13
CA LYS A 12 -21.90 7.84 -7.28
C LYS A 12 -21.65 9.22 -7.90
N ASN A 13 -20.39 9.62 -8.13
CA ASN A 13 -20.11 10.92 -8.75
C ASN A 13 -20.59 10.94 -10.21
N ALA A 14 -21.03 12.11 -10.67
CA ALA A 14 -21.29 12.33 -12.09
C ALA A 14 -19.98 12.22 -12.90
N GLU A 15 -20.10 11.87 -14.17
CA GLU A 15 -18.96 11.64 -15.08
C GLU A 15 -18.02 12.85 -15.15
N GLU A 16 -18.58 14.05 -15.25
CA GLU A 16 -17.80 15.30 -15.32
C GLU A 16 -16.93 15.47 -14.05
N ARG A 17 -17.48 15.08 -12.89
CA ARG A 17 -16.72 15.15 -11.63
C ARG A 17 -15.64 14.09 -11.54
N ILE A 18 -15.87 12.91 -12.10
CA ILE A 18 -14.86 11.85 -12.17
C ILE A 18 -13.69 12.29 -13.05
N LEU A 19 -13.99 12.89 -14.23
CA LEU A 19 -12.99 13.43 -15.13
C LEU A 19 -12.16 14.54 -14.49
N GLU A 20 -12.80 15.51 -13.82
CA GLU A 20 -12.12 16.58 -13.08
C GLU A 20 -11.14 16.03 -12.01
N ILE A 21 -11.56 14.98 -11.27
CA ILE A 21 -10.70 14.36 -10.26
C ILE A 21 -9.53 13.64 -10.93
N ALA A 22 -9.79 12.91 -12.03
CA ALA A 22 -8.76 12.21 -12.78
C ALA A 22 -7.70 13.15 -13.34
N GLU A 23 -8.11 14.27 -13.95
CA GLU A 23 -7.18 15.29 -14.44
C GLU A 23 -6.28 15.84 -13.33
N LYS A 24 -6.86 16.21 -12.18
CA LYS A 24 -6.09 16.68 -11.03
C LYS A 24 -5.12 15.63 -10.47
N GLN A 25 -5.51 14.36 -10.50
CA GLN A 25 -4.61 13.27 -10.08
C GLN A 25 -3.49 13.06 -11.10
N ILE A 26 -3.81 13.07 -12.41
CA ILE A 26 -2.83 12.97 -13.49
C ILE A 26 -1.78 14.08 -13.38
N ASP A 27 -2.21 15.33 -13.26
CA ASP A 27 -1.32 16.50 -13.18
C ASP A 27 -0.37 16.39 -11.98
N ARG A 28 -0.89 15.95 -10.84
CA ARG A 28 -0.09 15.75 -9.64
C ARG A 28 0.93 14.62 -9.81
N ILE A 29 0.50 13.48 -10.34
CA ILE A 29 1.32 12.28 -10.43
C ILE A 29 2.40 12.42 -11.50
N LYS A 30 2.12 13.10 -12.63
CA LYS A 30 3.11 13.37 -13.68
C LYS A 30 4.34 14.12 -13.18
N GLY A 31 4.20 14.92 -12.12
CA GLY A 31 5.31 15.65 -11.49
C GLY A 31 6.17 14.82 -10.54
N LEU A 32 5.72 13.62 -10.15
CA LEU A 32 6.40 12.80 -9.15
C LEU A 32 7.44 11.85 -9.79
N ASP A 33 8.60 11.73 -9.15
CA ASP A 33 9.61 10.73 -9.50
C ASP A 33 9.27 9.34 -8.91
N ALA A 34 8.04 8.87 -9.17
CA ALA A 34 7.54 7.58 -8.71
C ALA A 34 7.96 6.45 -9.66
N ASP A 35 8.12 5.24 -9.11
CA ASP A 35 8.39 4.03 -9.89
C ASP A 35 7.08 3.32 -10.29
N ALA A 36 6.01 3.49 -9.51
CA ALA A 36 4.67 2.98 -9.81
C ALA A 36 3.58 3.76 -9.06
N LEU A 37 2.36 3.65 -9.57
CA LEU A 37 1.14 4.18 -8.95
C LEU A 37 0.34 3.03 -8.33
N ILE A 38 0.01 3.14 -7.04
CA ILE A 38 -0.92 2.23 -6.39
C ILE A 38 -2.34 2.76 -6.53
N ILE A 39 -3.26 1.91 -6.98
CA ILE A 39 -4.70 2.21 -7.08
C ILE A 39 -5.44 1.27 -6.15
N TYR A 40 -6.00 1.82 -5.07
CA TYR A 40 -6.63 1.03 -4.02
C TYR A 40 -8.03 0.57 -4.37
N ASP A 41 -8.32 -0.71 -4.07
CA ASP A 41 -9.66 -1.27 -3.99
C ASP A 41 -10.11 -1.23 -2.52
N ILE A 42 -10.94 -0.25 -2.19
CA ILE A 42 -11.42 -0.08 -0.81
C ILE A 42 -12.69 -0.90 -0.58
N GLN A 43 -12.75 -1.56 0.57
CA GLN A 43 -13.90 -2.33 1.01
C GLN A 43 -14.55 -1.72 2.26
N ASP A 44 -15.81 -2.08 2.50
CA ASP A 44 -16.44 -1.73 3.77
C ASP A 44 -15.89 -2.61 4.89
N GLU A 45 -15.28 -1.98 5.88
CA GLU A 45 -14.71 -2.64 7.05
C GLU A 45 -15.55 -2.39 8.32
N SER A 46 -16.78 -1.92 8.17
CA SER A 46 -17.64 -1.54 9.31
C SER A 46 -17.92 -2.72 10.25
N ASP A 47 -17.92 -3.96 9.74
CA ASP A 47 -18.10 -5.17 10.54
C ASP A 47 -16.84 -5.65 11.26
N ARG A 48 -15.68 -4.97 11.09
CA ARG A 48 -14.41 -5.38 11.67
C ARG A 48 -14.31 -5.11 13.16
N ILE A 49 -14.88 -4.00 13.62
CA ILE A 49 -14.91 -3.55 15.01
C ILE A 49 -16.27 -2.94 15.34
N SER A 50 -16.63 -2.89 16.62
CA SER A 50 -17.90 -2.31 17.10
C SER A 50 -17.96 -0.80 17.02
N ASP A 51 -16.81 -0.13 16.88
CA ASP A 51 -16.74 1.33 16.85
C ASP A 51 -17.28 1.89 15.55
N SER A 52 -18.06 2.95 15.62
CA SER A 52 -18.60 3.61 14.44
C SER A 52 -17.49 4.18 13.57
N ARG A 53 -17.59 4.00 12.26
CA ARG A 53 -16.65 4.55 11.30
C ARG A 53 -16.71 6.09 11.31
N PRO A 54 -15.57 6.81 11.53
CA PRO A 54 -15.55 8.28 11.59
C PRO A 54 -16.03 8.98 10.32
N TYR A 55 -15.84 8.33 9.16
CA TYR A 55 -16.33 8.78 7.85
C TYR A 55 -17.19 7.68 7.23
N PRO A 56 -18.42 7.98 6.75
CA PRO A 56 -19.26 6.99 6.09
C PRO A 56 -18.54 6.32 4.93
N PHE A 57 -18.69 5.00 4.80
CA PHE A 57 -18.20 4.28 3.63
C PHE A 57 -19.02 4.66 2.40
N LEU A 58 -18.32 4.96 1.33
CA LEU A 58 -18.91 5.22 0.02
C LEU A 58 -18.10 4.45 -1.02
N PRO A 59 -18.73 3.52 -1.75
CA PRO A 59 -18.06 2.76 -2.81
C PRO A 59 -17.35 3.67 -3.81
N THR A 60 -16.19 3.25 -4.26
CA THR A 60 -15.40 3.91 -5.30
C THR A 60 -15.59 3.24 -6.65
N LEU A 61 -15.13 3.86 -7.72
CA LEU A 61 -14.98 3.18 -8.99
C LEU A 61 -14.02 1.98 -8.82
N ASP A 62 -14.26 0.97 -9.65
CA ASP A 62 -13.33 -0.17 -9.75
C ASP A 62 -11.93 0.31 -10.15
N PRO A 63 -10.86 -0.14 -9.47
CA PRO A 63 -9.48 0.30 -9.74
C PRO A 63 -9.01 0.02 -11.17
N LYS A 64 -9.42 -1.12 -11.79
CA LYS A 64 -9.04 -1.44 -13.16
C LYS A 64 -9.74 -0.52 -14.14
N VAL A 65 -11.04 -0.31 -13.97
CA VAL A 65 -11.82 0.62 -14.80
C VAL A 65 -11.23 2.03 -14.68
N TYR A 66 -10.93 2.46 -13.46
CA TYR A 66 -10.33 3.78 -13.24
C TYR A 66 -8.95 3.91 -13.89
N SER A 67 -8.11 2.88 -13.76
CA SER A 67 -6.81 2.80 -14.40
C SER A 67 -6.89 2.90 -15.94
N ASP A 68 -7.76 2.10 -16.54
CA ASP A 68 -7.75 1.88 -17.98
C ASP A 68 -8.51 2.95 -18.75
N VAL A 69 -9.53 3.54 -18.13
CA VAL A 69 -10.39 4.55 -18.78
C VAL A 69 -9.91 5.97 -18.45
N TYR A 70 -9.73 6.28 -17.17
CA TYR A 70 -9.52 7.65 -16.72
C TYR A 70 -8.03 8.01 -16.54
N LEU A 71 -7.17 7.02 -16.23
CA LEU A 71 -5.73 7.23 -16.06
C LEU A 71 -4.89 6.64 -17.20
N LYS A 72 -5.48 6.42 -18.37
CA LYS A 72 -4.81 5.84 -19.54
C LYS A 72 -3.60 6.66 -20.02
N ASP A 73 -3.62 7.97 -19.81
CA ASP A 73 -2.54 8.88 -20.23
C ASP A 73 -1.34 8.91 -19.26
N LEU A 74 -1.44 8.19 -18.13
CA LEU A 74 -0.31 7.94 -17.25
C LEU A 74 0.44 6.69 -17.70
N THR A 75 1.68 6.89 -18.18
CA THR A 75 2.57 5.79 -18.60
C THR A 75 3.24 5.08 -17.42
N LEU A 76 3.11 5.62 -16.21
CA LEU A 76 3.63 5.04 -14.98
C LEU A 76 3.04 3.64 -14.74
N PRO A 77 3.86 2.61 -14.41
CA PRO A 77 3.38 1.30 -14.02
C PRO A 77 2.34 1.39 -12.90
N LYS A 78 1.27 0.61 -13.01
CA LYS A 78 0.18 0.62 -12.02
C LYS A 78 0.16 -0.67 -11.24
N ILE A 79 -0.10 -0.56 -9.94
CA ILE A 79 -0.32 -1.68 -9.01
C ILE A 79 -1.79 -1.62 -8.60
N LEU A 80 -2.58 -2.59 -9.06
CA LEU A 80 -4.01 -2.67 -8.79
C LEU A 80 -4.27 -3.50 -7.54
N PHE A 81 -4.89 -2.91 -6.55
CA PHE A 81 -5.40 -3.65 -5.39
C PHE A 81 -6.69 -4.36 -5.78
N ARG A 82 -6.90 -5.57 -5.21
CA ARG A 82 -8.13 -6.35 -5.33
C ARG A 82 -8.54 -6.90 -3.98
N SER A 83 -9.65 -6.43 -3.46
CA SER A 83 -10.32 -6.98 -2.29
C SER A 83 -11.04 -8.26 -2.70
N VAL A 84 -10.28 -9.37 -2.78
CA VAL A 84 -10.70 -10.60 -3.46
C VAL A 84 -12.00 -11.20 -2.93
N GLY A 85 -12.33 -10.95 -1.65
CA GLY A 85 -13.59 -11.40 -1.08
C GLY A 85 -14.86 -10.84 -1.74
N ASN A 86 -14.74 -9.77 -2.53
CA ASN A 86 -15.85 -9.13 -3.23
C ASN A 86 -16.06 -9.70 -4.65
N TYR A 87 -15.15 -10.55 -5.14
CA TYR A 87 -15.15 -11.08 -6.50
C TYR A 87 -15.60 -12.54 -6.51
N SER A 88 -16.40 -12.92 -7.51
CA SER A 88 -16.58 -14.35 -7.80
C SER A 88 -15.30 -14.92 -8.45
N PRO A 89 -15.04 -16.23 -8.31
CA PRO A 89 -13.90 -16.87 -8.98
C PRO A 89 -13.84 -16.61 -10.48
N GLU A 90 -15.00 -16.63 -11.15
CA GLU A 90 -15.12 -16.43 -12.60
C GLU A 90 -14.75 -15.01 -13.00
N LEU A 91 -15.19 -14.00 -12.24
CA LEU A 91 -14.88 -12.60 -12.52
C LEU A 91 -13.40 -12.31 -12.33
N LEU A 92 -12.79 -12.79 -11.24
CA LEU A 92 -11.36 -12.59 -11.02
C LEU A 92 -10.53 -13.33 -12.08
N GLN A 93 -10.89 -14.58 -12.42
CA GLN A 93 -10.18 -15.34 -13.45
C GLN A 93 -10.27 -14.68 -14.84
N ALA A 94 -11.44 -14.14 -15.21
CA ALA A 94 -11.59 -13.40 -16.46
C ALA A 94 -10.68 -12.16 -16.49
N GLU A 95 -10.68 -11.37 -15.43
CA GLU A 95 -9.80 -10.19 -15.30
C GLU A 95 -8.31 -10.55 -15.41
N LEU A 96 -7.87 -11.61 -14.72
CA LEU A 96 -6.49 -12.05 -14.75
C LEU A 96 -6.06 -12.54 -16.15
N ASN A 97 -6.95 -13.21 -16.87
CA ASN A 97 -6.68 -13.67 -18.24
C ASN A 97 -6.61 -12.52 -19.25
N GLU A 98 -7.31 -11.42 -19.00
CA GLU A 98 -7.30 -10.21 -19.83
C GLU A 98 -6.19 -9.22 -19.44
N ALA A 99 -5.50 -9.45 -18.32
CA ALA A 99 -4.46 -8.57 -17.83
C ALA A 99 -3.31 -8.42 -18.85
N CYS A 100 -2.72 -7.24 -18.90
CA CYS A 100 -1.49 -7.04 -19.66
C CYS A 100 -0.34 -7.85 -19.03
N ASN A 101 0.59 -8.32 -19.85
CA ASN A 101 1.79 -8.97 -19.31
C ASN A 101 2.53 -8.02 -18.36
N ASN A 102 3.02 -8.56 -17.25
CA ASN A 102 3.66 -7.82 -16.15
C ASN A 102 2.72 -6.83 -15.45
N GLN A 103 1.40 -7.01 -15.55
CA GLN A 103 0.46 -6.26 -14.71
C GLN A 103 0.72 -6.59 -13.24
N ASN A 104 0.78 -5.55 -12.40
CA ASN A 104 1.00 -5.73 -10.96
C ASN A 104 -0.35 -5.74 -10.24
N TYR A 105 -0.57 -6.76 -9.41
CA TYR A 105 -1.73 -6.86 -8.52
C TYR A 105 -1.28 -7.00 -7.06
N VAL A 106 -2.11 -6.51 -6.14
CA VAL A 106 -2.02 -6.81 -4.72
C VAL A 106 -3.37 -7.36 -4.26
N PHE A 107 -3.39 -8.62 -3.81
CA PHE A 107 -4.60 -9.22 -3.29
C PHE A 107 -4.77 -8.93 -1.80
N VAL A 108 -5.96 -8.45 -1.45
CA VAL A 108 -6.38 -8.15 -0.10
C VAL A 108 -7.47 -9.14 0.29
N GLY A 109 -7.26 -9.87 1.39
CA GLY A 109 -8.24 -10.79 1.94
C GLY A 109 -9.36 -10.08 2.72
N ALA A 110 -10.21 -10.87 3.37
CA ALA A 110 -11.26 -10.38 4.23
C ALA A 110 -10.73 -9.45 5.34
N SER A 111 -11.47 -8.40 5.65
CA SER A 111 -11.14 -7.45 6.72
C SER A 111 -11.37 -8.04 8.12
N SER A 112 -12.26 -9.04 8.24
CA SER A 112 -12.56 -9.76 9.48
C SER A 112 -12.88 -11.22 9.21
N GLN A 113 -12.82 -12.06 10.26
CA GLN A 113 -13.21 -13.47 10.16
C GLN A 113 -14.73 -13.66 9.94
N ASN A 114 -15.53 -12.65 10.24
CA ASN A 114 -17.00 -12.69 10.12
C ASN A 114 -17.48 -12.19 8.74
N GLN A 115 -16.59 -11.61 7.93
CA GLN A 115 -16.94 -11.14 6.61
C GLN A 115 -17.26 -12.33 5.70
N LYS A 116 -18.45 -12.33 5.10
CA LYS A 116 -18.81 -13.29 4.07
C LYS A 116 -18.05 -12.94 2.80
N VAL A 117 -17.22 -13.85 2.33
CA VAL A 117 -16.42 -13.69 1.11
C VAL A 117 -16.91 -14.63 0.02
N GLN A 118 -16.86 -14.19 -1.22
CA GLN A 118 -17.12 -15.04 -2.40
C GLN A 118 -15.89 -15.86 -2.78
N LEU A 119 -14.71 -15.32 -2.50
CA LEU A 119 -13.42 -15.94 -2.83
C LEU A 119 -12.46 -15.75 -1.65
N THR A 120 -11.78 -16.81 -1.24
CA THR A 120 -10.72 -16.71 -0.23
C THR A 120 -9.43 -16.20 -0.84
N LEU A 121 -8.51 -15.71 0.01
CA LEU A 121 -7.22 -15.22 -0.47
C LEU A 121 -6.38 -16.36 -1.08
N ASP A 122 -6.44 -17.56 -0.51
CA ASP A 122 -5.70 -18.73 -1.00
C ASP A 122 -6.24 -19.19 -2.36
N ASP A 123 -7.57 -19.21 -2.56
CA ASP A 123 -8.16 -19.52 -3.86
C ASP A 123 -7.79 -18.45 -4.91
N ALA A 124 -7.75 -17.16 -4.52
CA ALA A 124 -7.32 -16.09 -5.42
C ALA A 124 -5.85 -16.25 -5.86
N TYR A 125 -4.96 -16.68 -4.96
CA TYR A 125 -3.59 -17.00 -5.32
C TYR A 125 -3.51 -18.15 -6.34
N GLN A 126 -4.31 -19.20 -6.15
CA GLN A 126 -4.38 -20.31 -7.11
C GLN A 126 -4.89 -19.86 -8.48
N LEU A 127 -5.92 -19.02 -8.52
CA LEU A 127 -6.42 -18.44 -9.77
C LEU A 127 -5.33 -17.63 -10.49
N CYS A 128 -4.53 -16.84 -9.75
CA CYS A 128 -3.44 -16.07 -10.31
C CYS A 128 -2.32 -16.97 -10.88
N GLN A 129 -1.95 -18.05 -10.18
CA GLN A 129 -0.96 -19.03 -10.65
C GLN A 129 -1.43 -19.77 -11.92
N ASN A 130 -2.73 -19.98 -12.07
CA ASN A 130 -3.33 -20.65 -13.22
C ASN A 130 -3.68 -19.68 -14.38
N ALA A 131 -3.43 -18.38 -14.23
CA ALA A 131 -3.71 -17.40 -15.26
C ALA A 131 -2.79 -17.57 -16.47
N ASN A 132 -3.33 -17.34 -17.68
CA ASN A 132 -2.60 -17.43 -18.93
C ASN A 132 -1.70 -16.21 -19.21
N ARG A 133 -1.36 -15.43 -18.19
CA ARG A 133 -0.61 -14.19 -18.28
C ARG A 133 0.49 -14.16 -17.23
N ASN A 134 1.58 -13.50 -17.57
CA ASN A 134 2.61 -13.20 -16.59
C ASN A 134 2.15 -12.02 -15.72
N ILE A 135 1.66 -12.34 -14.52
CA ILE A 135 1.15 -11.39 -13.54
C ILE A 135 2.16 -11.30 -12.39
N ARG A 136 2.49 -10.09 -11.99
CA ARG A 136 3.34 -9.84 -10.82
C ARG A 136 2.44 -9.64 -9.61
N LEU A 137 2.44 -10.62 -8.73
CA LEU A 137 1.56 -10.63 -7.57
C LEU A 137 2.28 -10.06 -6.34
N GLY A 138 1.66 -9.10 -5.68
CA GLY A 138 2.04 -8.58 -4.37
C GLY A 138 1.09 -9.03 -3.28
N GLY A 139 1.53 -8.91 -2.04
CA GLY A 139 0.73 -9.19 -0.86
C GLY A 139 0.75 -8.05 0.15
N ILE A 140 -0.20 -8.07 1.09
CA ILE A 140 -0.21 -7.14 2.23
C ILE A 140 0.64 -7.70 3.36
N MET A 141 1.40 -6.82 4.01
CA MET A 141 2.14 -7.08 5.23
C MET A 141 1.74 -6.04 6.30
N ILE A 142 1.58 -6.47 7.54
CA ILE A 142 1.14 -5.60 8.65
C ILE A 142 2.13 -5.75 9.82
N PRO A 143 3.09 -4.80 9.97
CA PRO A 143 4.14 -4.89 11.00
C PRO A 143 3.58 -5.01 12.43
N GLU A 144 2.44 -4.39 12.70
CA GLU A 144 1.82 -4.40 14.02
C GLU A 144 1.26 -5.77 14.43
N ARG A 145 0.99 -6.66 13.48
CA ARG A 145 0.67 -8.07 13.77
C ARG A 145 1.88 -8.78 14.33
N HIS A 146 3.06 -8.46 13.81
CA HIS A 146 4.32 -9.04 14.27
C HIS A 146 4.57 -8.72 15.75
N GLN A 147 4.30 -7.49 16.17
CA GLN A 147 4.42 -7.09 17.58
C GLN A 147 3.53 -7.93 18.52
N LYS A 148 2.36 -8.38 18.04
CA LYS A 148 1.41 -9.16 18.85
C LYS A 148 1.66 -10.67 18.82
N LYS A 149 2.11 -11.21 17.70
CA LYS A 149 2.15 -12.65 17.42
C LYS A 149 3.53 -13.16 17.02
N SER A 150 4.47 -12.28 16.70
CA SER A 150 5.82 -12.60 16.20
C SER A 150 5.82 -13.55 14.99
N ASP A 151 4.76 -13.51 14.14
CA ASP A 151 4.56 -14.46 13.03
C ASP A 151 4.40 -13.81 11.65
N GLU A 152 4.42 -12.47 11.52
CA GLU A 152 4.16 -11.83 10.23
C GLU A 152 5.24 -12.15 9.18
N HIS A 153 6.50 -12.38 9.56
CA HIS A 153 7.55 -12.83 8.65
C HIS A 153 7.28 -14.23 8.09
N ILE A 154 6.70 -15.14 8.90
CA ILE A 154 6.24 -16.45 8.44
C ILE A 154 5.04 -16.32 7.49
N ARG A 155 4.11 -15.42 7.79
CA ARG A 155 2.96 -15.14 6.90
C ARG A 155 3.41 -14.59 5.56
N VAL A 156 4.41 -13.70 5.56
CA VAL A 156 5.05 -13.19 4.34
C VAL A 156 5.69 -14.34 3.56
N LYS A 157 6.47 -15.23 4.23
CA LYS A 157 7.06 -16.40 3.58
C LYS A 157 6.01 -17.32 2.95
N ASN A 158 4.88 -17.57 3.63
CA ASN A 158 3.78 -18.37 3.08
C ASN A 158 3.17 -17.71 1.83
N LYS A 159 3.03 -16.40 1.80
CA LYS A 159 2.57 -15.67 0.61
C LYS A 159 3.59 -15.72 -0.53
N ILE A 160 4.88 -15.69 -0.24
CA ILE A 160 5.93 -15.91 -1.25
C ILE A 160 5.79 -17.31 -1.87
N ASN A 161 5.54 -18.33 -1.06
CA ASN A 161 5.30 -19.69 -1.55
C ASN A 161 4.04 -19.78 -2.44
N ASN A 162 3.07 -18.85 -2.24
CA ASN A 162 1.88 -18.71 -3.07
C ASN A 162 2.07 -17.73 -4.26
N GLY A 163 3.32 -17.33 -4.56
CA GLY A 163 3.65 -16.56 -5.76
C GLY A 163 3.77 -15.05 -5.55
N CYS A 164 3.69 -14.54 -4.30
CA CYS A 164 3.90 -13.11 -4.07
C CYS A 164 5.38 -12.73 -4.24
N GLU A 165 5.63 -11.69 -5.06
CA GLU A 165 6.96 -11.21 -5.42
C GLU A 165 7.37 -9.93 -4.67
N PHE A 166 6.42 -9.21 -4.08
CA PHE A 166 6.63 -7.99 -3.28
C PHE A 166 5.51 -7.81 -2.26
N PHE A 167 5.73 -6.94 -1.28
CA PHE A 167 4.75 -6.69 -0.22
C PHE A 167 4.58 -5.19 0.00
N ILE A 168 3.33 -4.79 0.28
CA ILE A 168 2.99 -3.42 0.65
C ILE A 168 2.42 -3.44 2.07
N SER A 169 2.93 -2.56 2.94
CA SER A 169 2.45 -2.51 4.31
C SER A 169 1.16 -1.71 4.44
N GLN A 170 0.42 -1.96 5.52
CA GLN A 170 -0.51 -0.97 6.03
C GLN A 170 0.28 0.30 6.42
N ALA A 171 -0.41 1.45 6.56
CA ALA A 171 0.22 2.70 7.00
C ALA A 171 0.98 2.51 8.32
N VAL A 172 2.24 2.99 8.37
CA VAL A 172 3.15 2.78 9.50
C VAL A 172 3.28 4.06 10.32
N TYR A 173 2.95 3.95 11.62
CA TYR A 173 3.23 4.95 12.65
C TYR A 173 4.10 4.37 13.78
N HIS A 174 4.42 3.08 13.72
CA HIS A 174 5.17 2.36 14.74
C HIS A 174 6.45 1.77 14.13
N SER A 175 7.53 2.57 14.06
CA SER A 175 8.79 2.16 13.44
C SER A 175 9.43 0.94 14.11
N GLU A 176 9.32 0.79 15.45
CA GLU A 176 9.86 -0.36 16.17
C GLU A 176 9.19 -1.69 15.78
N ALA A 177 7.86 -1.70 15.57
CA ALA A 177 7.17 -2.90 15.09
C ALA A 177 7.68 -3.31 13.71
N SER A 178 7.95 -2.33 12.85
CA SER A 178 8.48 -2.54 11.51
C SER A 178 9.94 -3.05 11.53
N LYS A 179 10.79 -2.49 12.41
CA LYS A 179 12.18 -2.96 12.60
C LYS A 179 12.23 -4.39 13.15
N ASN A 180 11.37 -4.73 14.12
CA ASN A 180 11.26 -6.09 14.65
C ASN A 180 10.85 -7.08 13.56
N PHE A 181 9.85 -6.73 12.74
CA PHE A 181 9.48 -7.53 11.58
C PHE A 181 10.67 -7.69 10.60
N LEU A 182 11.35 -6.59 10.23
CA LEU A 182 12.49 -6.65 9.29
C LEU A 182 13.63 -7.49 9.85
N SER A 183 13.87 -7.43 11.15
CA SER A 183 14.89 -8.25 11.82
C SER A 183 14.59 -9.74 11.66
N ASP A 184 13.38 -10.18 12.06
CA ASP A 184 13.00 -11.59 11.97
C ASP A 184 12.87 -12.06 10.51
N TYR A 185 12.43 -11.18 9.61
CA TYR A 185 12.40 -11.43 8.17
C TYR A 185 13.81 -11.68 7.62
N TYR A 186 14.78 -10.82 7.97
CA TYR A 186 16.18 -10.97 7.57
C TYR A 186 16.76 -12.31 8.04
N TYR A 187 16.67 -12.62 9.33
CA TYR A 187 17.26 -13.83 9.89
C TYR A 187 16.58 -15.12 9.40
N LEU A 188 15.27 -15.08 9.12
CA LEU A 188 14.60 -16.19 8.48
C LEU A 188 15.23 -16.49 7.11
N PHE A 189 15.38 -15.45 6.26
CA PHE A 189 15.88 -15.62 4.89
C PHE A 189 17.37 -15.96 4.84
N GLU A 190 18.17 -15.45 5.77
CA GLU A 190 19.55 -15.90 5.98
C GLU A 190 19.61 -17.40 6.30
N THR A 191 18.74 -17.86 7.21
CA THR A 191 18.71 -19.27 7.65
C THR A 191 18.32 -20.22 6.52
N ILE A 192 17.32 -19.86 5.71
CA ILE A 192 16.84 -20.72 4.60
C ILE A 192 17.62 -20.49 3.30
N SER A 193 18.55 -19.53 3.26
CA SER A 193 19.36 -19.18 2.08
C SER A 193 18.51 -18.87 0.84
N GLU A 194 17.38 -18.16 1.03
CA GLU A 194 16.53 -17.70 -0.06
C GLU A 194 16.64 -16.16 -0.24
N LYS A 195 16.33 -15.68 -1.44
CA LYS A 195 16.31 -14.24 -1.73
C LYS A 195 15.09 -13.57 -1.08
N MET A 196 15.32 -12.53 -0.28
CA MET A 196 14.26 -11.68 0.27
C MET A 196 13.47 -10.99 -0.85
N ARG A 197 12.16 -10.86 -0.66
CA ARG A 197 11.28 -10.08 -1.53
C ARG A 197 11.16 -8.64 -1.01
N PRO A 198 10.98 -7.65 -1.91
CA PRO A 198 10.85 -6.25 -1.51
C PRO A 198 9.67 -5.99 -0.58
N ILE A 199 9.91 -5.19 0.46
CA ILE A 199 8.89 -4.68 1.38
C ILE A 199 8.73 -3.18 1.13
N ILE A 200 7.51 -2.73 0.80
CA ILE A 200 7.18 -1.33 0.54
C ILE A 200 6.38 -0.82 1.73
N PHE A 201 6.98 0.06 2.52
CA PHE A 201 6.33 0.66 3.69
C PHE A 201 5.44 1.82 3.29
N THR A 202 4.19 1.82 3.75
CA THR A 202 3.24 2.89 3.47
C THR A 202 3.33 3.98 4.53
N LEU A 203 3.55 5.21 4.09
CA LEU A 203 3.55 6.43 4.89
C LEU A 203 2.33 7.26 4.53
N THR A 204 1.60 7.71 5.53
CA THR A 204 0.44 8.59 5.33
C THR A 204 0.42 9.70 6.37
N LEU A 205 -0.15 10.84 6.00
CA LEU A 205 -0.23 12.00 6.87
C LEU A 205 -1.56 12.06 7.62
N CYS A 206 -1.53 12.73 8.75
CA CYS A 206 -2.67 12.99 9.60
C CYS A 206 -2.84 14.51 9.78
N GLY A 207 -3.82 15.11 9.11
CA GLY A 207 -4.05 16.56 9.15
C GLY A 207 -5.07 17.01 10.19
N SER A 208 -5.74 16.08 10.88
CA SER A 208 -6.75 16.43 11.88
C SER A 208 -6.94 15.33 12.93
N PRO A 209 -7.49 15.66 14.13
CA PRO A 209 -7.88 14.64 15.10
C PRO A 209 -8.83 13.59 14.52
N LYS A 210 -9.75 14.00 13.64
CA LYS A 210 -10.68 13.08 12.97
C LYS A 210 -9.97 12.14 11.98
N THR A 211 -8.94 12.62 11.28
CA THR A 211 -8.08 11.76 10.44
C THR A 211 -7.33 10.74 11.30
N LEU A 212 -6.85 11.15 12.49
CA LEU A 212 -6.19 10.25 13.43
C LEU A 212 -7.15 9.16 13.95
N GLU A 213 -8.37 9.52 14.32
CA GLU A 213 -9.41 8.56 14.70
C GLU A 213 -9.71 7.57 13.57
N PHE A 214 -9.77 8.07 12.34
CA PHE A 214 -10.00 7.22 11.17
C PHE A 214 -8.84 6.23 10.93
N LEU A 215 -7.59 6.68 11.03
CA LEU A 215 -6.43 5.80 10.93
C LEU A 215 -6.47 4.69 12.01
N LYS A 216 -6.77 5.05 13.25
CA LYS A 216 -6.92 4.09 14.34
C LYS A 216 -8.09 3.14 14.09
N TRP A 217 -9.21 3.67 13.56
CA TRP A 217 -10.36 2.86 13.16
C TRP A 217 -9.98 1.87 12.04
N LEU A 218 -9.14 2.24 11.07
CA LEU A 218 -8.58 1.33 10.05
C LEU A 218 -7.61 0.28 10.63
N GLY A 219 -7.32 0.33 11.93
CA GLY A 219 -6.43 -0.61 12.62
C GLY A 219 -4.96 -0.23 12.55
N VAL A 220 -4.64 0.98 12.11
CA VAL A 220 -3.28 1.51 12.17
C VAL A 220 -2.88 1.70 13.64
N SER A 221 -1.78 1.12 14.04
CA SER A 221 -1.26 1.26 15.41
C SER A 221 -0.46 2.55 15.52
N VAL A 222 -1.02 3.51 16.26
CA VAL A 222 -0.35 4.77 16.55
C VAL A 222 0.16 4.73 17.99
N PRO A 223 1.49 4.77 18.24
CA PRO A 223 2.05 4.80 19.58
C PRO A 223 1.50 5.98 20.39
N LYS A 224 1.30 5.78 21.71
CA LYS A 224 0.69 6.82 22.56
C LYS A 224 1.46 8.14 22.56
N TRP A 225 2.78 8.07 22.50
CA TRP A 225 3.59 9.29 22.42
C TRP A 225 3.40 10.04 21.11
N VAL A 226 3.26 9.34 19.97
CA VAL A 226 2.93 9.96 18.66
C VAL A 226 1.57 10.62 18.71
N GLU A 227 0.55 9.91 19.23
CA GLU A 227 -0.79 10.48 19.42
C GLU A 227 -0.74 11.77 20.25
N ASN A 228 -0.01 11.77 21.36
CA ASN A 228 0.17 12.96 22.21
C ASN A 228 0.84 14.10 21.44
N GLU A 229 1.92 13.82 20.71
CA GLU A 229 2.63 14.82 19.90
C GLU A 229 1.72 15.43 18.81
N LEU A 230 0.93 14.60 18.14
CA LEU A 230 0.00 15.07 17.11
C LEU A 230 -1.10 15.97 17.71
N LEU A 231 -1.77 15.48 18.76
CA LEU A 231 -2.94 16.17 19.35
C LEU A 231 -2.58 17.46 20.12
N ASN A 232 -1.35 17.57 20.64
CA ASN A 232 -0.90 18.75 21.36
C ASN A 232 -0.03 19.70 20.52
N SER A 233 0.18 19.38 19.23
CA SER A 233 0.91 20.27 18.32
C SER A 233 0.07 21.48 17.92
N LYS A 234 0.75 22.58 17.58
CA LYS A 234 0.07 23.77 17.00
C LYS A 234 -0.47 23.50 15.59
N ASN A 235 0.20 22.60 14.86
CA ASN A 235 -0.18 22.16 13.51
C ASN A 235 0.02 20.66 13.41
N ILE A 236 -1.09 19.93 13.45
CA ILE A 236 -1.08 18.46 13.44
C ILE A 236 -0.54 17.92 12.11
N LEU A 237 -0.80 18.57 10.97
CA LEU A 237 -0.32 18.14 9.65
C LEU A 237 1.20 18.25 9.56
N GLU A 238 1.78 19.38 9.97
CA GLU A 238 3.21 19.60 10.00
C GLU A 238 3.91 18.59 10.93
N LYS A 239 3.34 18.37 12.13
CA LYS A 239 3.87 17.39 13.06
C LYS A 239 3.80 15.97 12.50
N SER A 240 2.71 15.61 11.82
CA SER A 240 2.55 14.32 11.16
C SER A 240 3.56 14.13 10.01
N PHE A 241 3.85 15.21 9.29
CA PHE A 241 4.89 15.19 8.26
C PHE A 241 6.26 14.86 8.86
N ASP A 242 6.65 15.52 9.94
CA ASP A 242 7.92 15.26 10.62
C ASP A 242 8.01 13.81 11.14
N VAL A 243 6.94 13.30 11.75
CA VAL A 243 6.86 11.92 12.23
C VAL A 243 7.01 10.94 11.08
N SER A 244 6.27 11.11 9.98
CA SER A 244 6.32 10.21 8.83
C SER A 244 7.69 10.23 8.16
N TYR A 245 8.29 11.40 8.02
CA TYR A 245 9.65 11.52 7.46
C TYR A 245 10.71 10.89 8.38
N GLN A 246 10.56 11.00 9.69
CA GLN A 246 11.45 10.34 10.66
C GLN A 246 11.33 8.81 10.57
N ILE A 247 10.09 8.27 10.45
CA ILE A 247 9.85 6.84 10.25
C ILE A 247 10.53 6.36 8.96
N TYR A 248 10.40 7.11 7.87
CA TYR A 248 11.11 6.82 6.62
C TYR A 248 12.61 6.65 6.87
N LYS A 249 13.27 7.63 7.51
CA LYS A 249 14.72 7.59 7.75
C LYS A 249 15.11 6.37 8.57
N GLU A 250 14.40 6.10 9.65
CA GLU A 250 14.70 4.97 10.55
C GLU A 250 14.58 3.61 9.84
N LEU A 251 13.54 3.43 9.04
CA LEU A 251 13.31 2.17 8.33
C LEU A 251 14.28 2.00 7.17
N HIS A 252 14.57 3.08 6.45
CA HIS A 252 15.52 3.06 5.34
C HIS A 252 16.96 2.75 5.83
N GLU A 253 17.42 3.43 6.87
CA GLU A 253 18.73 3.21 7.49
C GLU A 253 18.86 1.75 8.00
N PHE A 254 17.89 1.28 8.78
CA PHE A 254 17.87 -0.09 9.29
C PHE A 254 17.91 -1.15 8.17
N ALA A 255 17.19 -0.93 7.10
CA ALA A 255 17.16 -1.84 5.97
C ALA A 255 18.47 -1.82 5.17
N MET A 256 19.07 -0.65 4.97
CA MET A 256 20.34 -0.50 4.26
C MET A 256 21.48 -1.22 4.99
N ASP A 257 21.56 -1.12 6.32
CA ASP A 257 22.56 -1.81 7.13
C ASP A 257 22.54 -3.33 6.96
N LYS A 258 21.39 -3.90 6.62
CA LYS A 258 21.18 -5.35 6.45
C LYS A 258 20.99 -5.77 4.98
N ASN A 259 21.09 -4.83 4.03
CA ASN A 259 20.78 -5.08 2.61
C ASN A 259 19.38 -5.68 2.39
N ILE A 260 18.39 -5.31 3.22
CA ILE A 260 17.00 -5.73 3.03
C ILE A 260 16.38 -4.86 1.92
N PRO A 261 15.78 -5.46 0.87
CA PRO A 261 15.15 -4.68 -0.20
C PRO A 261 13.88 -4.00 0.31
N VAL A 262 13.94 -2.69 0.54
CA VAL A 262 12.79 -1.90 0.96
C VAL A 262 12.45 -0.80 -0.05
N GLY A 263 11.19 -0.42 -0.08
CA GLY A 263 10.67 0.73 -0.78
C GLY A 263 9.69 1.50 0.11
N PHE A 264 9.14 2.60 -0.42
CA PHE A 264 8.16 3.41 0.30
C PHE A 264 7.00 3.78 -0.62
N ASN A 265 5.81 3.71 -0.07
CA ASN A 265 4.58 4.21 -0.65
C ASN A 265 4.12 5.42 0.14
N ILE A 266 3.82 6.50 -0.53
CA ILE A 266 3.25 7.69 0.11
C ILE A 266 1.81 7.85 -0.39
N GLU A 267 0.88 8.12 0.52
CA GLU A 267 -0.53 8.30 0.20
C GLU A 267 -1.19 9.33 1.10
N SER A 268 -2.37 9.77 0.71
CA SER A 268 -3.29 10.49 1.59
C SER A 268 -4.56 9.67 1.80
N VAL A 269 -4.88 9.36 3.06
CA VAL A 269 -6.16 8.73 3.43
C VAL A 269 -7.32 9.73 3.42
N SER A 270 -7.02 11.01 3.32
CA SER A 270 -7.96 12.12 3.31
C SER A 270 -8.16 12.65 1.90
N ILE A 271 -9.35 13.22 1.66
CA ILE A 271 -9.66 13.98 0.45
C ILE A 271 -9.43 15.49 0.64
N ASN A 272 -8.91 15.91 1.79
CA ASN A 272 -8.57 17.29 2.09
C ASN A 272 -7.38 17.72 1.23
N LYS A 273 -7.52 18.87 0.58
CA LYS A 273 -6.50 19.41 -0.34
C LYS A 273 -5.15 19.59 0.36
N GLU A 274 -5.13 20.14 1.57
CA GLU A 274 -3.90 20.39 2.33
C GLU A 274 -3.17 19.10 2.68
N GLU A 275 -3.89 18.04 3.11
CA GLU A 275 -3.30 16.74 3.40
C GLU A 275 -2.75 16.05 2.13
N ILE A 276 -3.45 16.22 1.00
CA ILE A 276 -2.98 15.72 -0.30
C ILE A 276 -1.71 16.46 -0.75
N GLU A 277 -1.68 17.79 -0.65
CA GLU A 277 -0.51 18.60 -1.02
C GLU A 277 0.69 18.25 -0.12
N ALA A 278 0.49 18.12 1.18
CA ALA A 278 1.53 17.70 2.11
C ALA A 278 2.03 16.26 1.81
N SER A 279 1.17 15.35 1.33
CA SER A 279 1.62 14.01 0.90
C SER A 279 2.52 14.07 -0.34
N VAL A 280 2.28 15.00 -1.26
CA VAL A 280 3.16 15.27 -2.40
C VAL A 280 4.53 15.80 -1.93
N GLU A 281 4.53 16.78 -1.03
CA GLU A 281 5.76 17.33 -0.44
C GLU A 281 6.57 16.24 0.29
N LEU A 282 5.89 15.37 1.05
CA LEU A 282 6.54 14.23 1.70
C LEU A 282 7.16 13.29 0.66
N PHE A 283 6.43 13.00 -0.43
CA PHE A 283 6.95 12.15 -1.51
C PHE A 283 8.21 12.77 -2.12
N GLU A 284 8.20 14.04 -2.47
CA GLU A 284 9.34 14.74 -3.07
C GLU A 284 10.57 14.71 -2.14
N LYS A 285 10.34 14.96 -0.84
CA LYS A 285 11.41 14.93 0.17
C LYS A 285 11.99 13.52 0.34
N VAL A 286 11.14 12.51 0.45
CA VAL A 286 11.54 11.10 0.53
C VAL A 286 12.26 10.69 -0.75
N SER A 287 11.74 11.06 -1.93
CA SER A 287 12.33 10.72 -3.21
C SER A 287 13.75 11.27 -3.35
N LYS A 288 13.95 12.52 -2.99
CA LYS A 288 15.29 13.15 -3.03
C LYS A 288 16.32 12.35 -2.23
N ASP A 289 16.00 11.96 -1.01
CA ASP A 289 16.94 11.22 -0.15
C ASP A 289 17.10 9.77 -0.61
N TYR A 290 16.00 9.12 -0.97
CA TYR A 290 16.01 7.73 -1.42
C TYR A 290 16.83 7.55 -2.71
N ARG A 291 16.72 8.49 -3.68
CA ARG A 291 17.45 8.43 -4.95
C ARG A 291 18.95 8.72 -4.80
N ILE A 292 19.35 9.48 -3.79
CA ILE A 292 20.76 9.66 -3.46
C ILE A 292 21.38 8.34 -2.99
N ALA A 293 20.66 7.61 -2.13
CA ALA A 293 21.14 6.34 -1.58
C ALA A 293 21.00 5.17 -2.58
N GLN A 294 19.99 5.20 -3.44
CA GLN A 294 19.68 4.16 -4.44
C GLN A 294 19.34 4.79 -5.81
N PRO A 295 20.34 5.08 -6.66
CA PRO A 295 20.08 5.55 -8.03
C PRO A 295 19.23 4.56 -8.83
N LYS A 296 18.40 5.06 -9.77
CA LYS A 296 17.41 4.30 -10.56
C LYS A 296 17.91 3.06 -11.35
N HIS A 297 19.19 2.69 -11.28
CA HIS A 297 19.76 1.58 -12.03
C HIS A 297 19.31 0.17 -11.63
N SER A 298 18.55 0.03 -10.54
CA SER A 298 17.88 -1.22 -10.16
C SER A 298 16.41 -0.98 -9.92
N SER A 299 15.59 -0.99 -10.97
CA SER A 299 14.15 -1.04 -10.76
C SER A 299 13.85 -2.42 -10.12
N ILE A 300 13.40 -2.42 -8.87
CA ILE A 300 12.96 -3.63 -8.14
C ILE A 300 11.96 -4.45 -8.98
N LEU A 301 11.31 -3.82 -9.94
CA LEU A 301 10.39 -4.45 -10.89
C LEU A 301 11.06 -4.92 -12.20
N ALA A 302 12.34 -4.61 -12.46
CA ALA A 302 13.03 -4.99 -13.71
C ALA A 302 13.92 -6.22 -13.61
N ASP A 303 14.44 -6.56 -12.42
CA ASP A 303 15.42 -7.61 -12.21
C ASP A 303 14.89 -9.06 -12.23
N THR A 304 13.59 -9.29 -12.48
CA THR A 304 13.03 -10.64 -12.61
C THR A 304 12.83 -11.10 -14.07
N ALA A 305 13.33 -10.34 -15.05
CA ALA A 305 13.22 -10.69 -16.47
C ALA A 305 14.41 -11.51 -17.01
N SER A 306 15.35 -11.91 -16.14
CA SER A 306 16.52 -12.71 -16.54
C SER A 306 16.71 -13.89 -15.60
N VAL A 307 15.88 -14.92 -15.74
CA VAL A 307 16.23 -16.35 -15.55
C VAL A 307 15.33 -17.19 -16.43
#